data_28df055550cb2a354c9cc3ebb4f5b6ec
#
_entry.id   28df055550cb2a354c9cc3ebb4f5b6ec
#
_cell.length_a   1.000
_cell.length_b   1.000
_cell.length_c   1.000
_cell.angle_alpha   90.00
_cell.angle_beta   90.00
_cell.angle_gamma   90.00
#
_symmetry.space_group_name_H-M   'P 1'
#
loop_
_entity.id
_entity.type
_entity.pdbx_description
1 polymer ?
#
loop_
_entity_poly.entity_id
_entity_poly.type
_entity_poly.pdbx_seq_one_letter_code
_entity_poly.pdbx_strand_id
1 'polypeptide(L)'
;MTTPTVRRVRYAAAALAAVAAIAALVIAAAQPGRPAGRAFPSLHPVAAPAGWTRTALPNGTAVLSYPPALHPVTGDKGTVSAAQVGPGGMFQLYLNATPRQGEETLAHWAAFRLRFLRADSAANAHLDTAAQRVRFRGGTGSCVIDDYTTRFGAHHFQEIACLAQGRTSASVIVAAAPAAAWAHARPLLFQTVAAYQVR
;
A
#
# COMPACT_ATOMS: atom_id res chain seq x y z
N MET A 1 -73.49 -26.20 -14.92
CA MET A 1 -72.49 -25.24 -15.44
C MET A 1 -72.22 -24.19 -14.36
N THR A 2 -71.21 -24.42 -13.54
CA THR A 2 -70.85 -23.59 -12.39
C THR A 2 -69.50 -22.96 -12.67
N THR A 3 -69.50 -21.64 -12.72
CA THR A 3 -68.32 -20.79 -12.96
C THR A 3 -67.48 -20.63 -11.66
N PRO A 4 -66.18 -20.85 -11.63
CA PRO A 4 -65.42 -20.60 -10.42
C PRO A 4 -64.98 -19.12 -10.33
N THR A 5 -65.30 -18.55 -9.19
CA THR A 5 -64.92 -17.21 -8.78
C THR A 5 -63.46 -17.11 -8.47
N VAL A 6 -62.74 -16.30 -9.21
CA VAL A 6 -61.32 -16.01 -8.99
C VAL A 6 -61.13 -15.10 -7.78
N ARG A 7 -60.55 -15.61 -6.74
CA ARG A 7 -60.13 -14.89 -5.52
C ARG A 7 -58.82 -14.11 -5.83
N ARG A 8 -58.93 -12.82 -6.06
CA ARG A 8 -57.77 -11.93 -6.14
C ARG A 8 -57.25 -11.69 -4.71
N VAL A 9 -56.10 -12.28 -4.41
CA VAL A 9 -55.36 -12.05 -3.19
C VAL A 9 -54.59 -10.74 -3.32
N ARG A 10 -54.81 -9.86 -2.37
CA ARG A 10 -54.14 -8.57 -2.17
C ARG A 10 -52.71 -8.82 -1.65
N TYR A 11 -51.69 -8.58 -2.46
CA TYR A 11 -50.32 -8.38 -2.04
C TYR A 11 -49.85 -7.02 -2.56
N ALA A 12 -50.22 -6.01 -1.83
CA ALA A 12 -49.65 -4.68 -2.02
C ALA A 12 -49.67 -3.98 -0.67
N ALA A 13 -48.61 -4.06 0.08
CA ALA A 13 -48.15 -3.12 1.11
C ALA A 13 -47.10 -3.72 2.06
N ALA A 14 -45.98 -4.26 1.53
CA ALA A 14 -44.86 -4.63 2.38
C ALA A 14 -43.47 -4.44 1.70
N ALA A 15 -43.38 -3.68 0.61
CA ALA A 15 -42.15 -3.55 -0.16
C ALA A 15 -41.49 -2.16 -0.11
N LEU A 16 -41.93 -1.26 0.76
CA LEU A 16 -41.43 0.13 0.80
C LEU A 16 -40.64 0.50 2.07
N ALA A 17 -40.47 -0.41 3.02
CA ALA A 17 -39.71 -0.13 4.25
C ALA A 17 -38.26 -0.70 4.27
N ALA A 18 -37.86 -1.47 3.27
CA ALA A 18 -36.53 -2.14 3.26
C ALA A 18 -35.44 -1.40 2.46
N VAL A 19 -35.78 -0.35 1.71
CA VAL A 19 -34.79 0.38 0.88
C VAL A 19 -34.15 1.56 1.61
N ALA A 20 -34.72 2.05 2.69
CA ALA A 20 -34.19 3.18 3.45
C ALA A 20 -33.07 2.80 4.45
N ALA A 21 -32.89 1.50 4.76
CA ALA A 21 -31.88 1.05 5.75
C ALA A 21 -30.52 0.69 5.14
N ILE A 22 -30.39 0.59 3.81
CA ILE A 22 -29.14 0.21 3.15
C ILE A 22 -28.30 1.43 2.73
N ALA A 23 -28.90 2.62 2.67
CA ALA A 23 -28.17 3.85 2.31
C ALA A 23 -27.36 4.47 3.47
N ALA A 24 -27.55 4.02 4.71
CA ALA A 24 -26.89 4.60 5.88
C ALA A 24 -25.58 3.89 6.30
N LEU A 25 -25.15 2.80 5.64
CA LEU A 25 -23.99 2.00 6.06
C LEU A 25 -22.76 2.12 5.14
N VAL A 26 -22.72 3.05 4.20
CA VAL A 26 -21.57 3.24 3.28
C VAL A 26 -20.88 4.59 3.49
N ILE A 27 -21.22 5.31 4.55
CA ILE A 27 -20.34 6.39 5.04
C ILE A 27 -19.48 5.81 6.17
N ALA A 28 -18.76 4.73 5.90
CA ALA A 28 -17.55 4.43 6.64
C ALA A 28 -16.54 5.50 6.22
N ALA A 29 -16.47 6.53 7.03
CA ALA A 29 -15.64 7.70 6.91
C ALA A 29 -14.28 7.33 6.33
N ALA A 30 -13.95 7.85 5.16
CA ALA A 30 -12.58 8.13 4.82
C ALA A 30 -12.07 9.07 5.93
N GLN A 31 -11.46 8.50 6.96
CA GLN A 31 -10.82 9.31 8.00
C GLN A 31 -9.82 10.19 7.27
N PRO A 32 -9.93 11.52 7.39
CA PRO A 32 -8.94 12.40 6.80
C PRO A 32 -7.59 11.94 7.31
N GLY A 33 -6.73 11.45 6.39
CA GLY A 33 -5.44 10.88 6.74
C GLY A 33 -4.73 11.83 7.70
N ARG A 34 -4.22 11.29 8.79
CA ARG A 34 -3.45 12.07 9.78
C ARG A 34 -2.37 12.87 9.06
N PRO A 35 -2.12 14.13 9.45
CA PRO A 35 -1.00 14.90 8.91
C PRO A 35 0.28 14.06 8.99
N ALA A 36 1.06 14.02 7.91
CA ALA A 36 2.26 13.20 7.79
C ALA A 36 3.21 13.33 8.99
N GLY A 37 3.37 14.53 9.53
CA GLY A 37 4.23 14.80 10.69
C GLY A 37 3.82 14.13 11.99
N ARG A 38 2.58 13.64 12.12
CA ARG A 38 2.12 12.87 13.28
C ARG A 38 2.22 11.37 13.09
N ALA A 39 1.95 10.89 11.87
CA ALA A 39 1.98 9.46 11.56
C ALA A 39 3.40 8.95 11.28
N PHE A 40 4.21 9.78 10.61
CA PHE A 40 5.58 9.44 10.20
C PHE A 40 6.54 10.59 10.53
N PRO A 41 6.86 10.85 11.80
CA PRO A 41 7.63 12.02 12.21
C PRO A 41 9.06 12.06 11.63
N SER A 42 9.63 10.89 11.30
CA SER A 42 10.96 10.77 10.69
C SER A 42 10.95 10.73 9.16
N LEU A 43 9.77 10.74 8.51
CA LEU A 43 9.67 10.63 7.06
C LEU A 43 9.60 12.01 6.41
N HIS A 44 10.77 12.52 6.04
CA HIS A 44 10.93 13.76 5.27
C HIS A 44 12.02 13.57 4.20
N PRO A 45 11.96 14.29 3.08
CA PRO A 45 12.89 14.10 1.98
C PRO A 45 14.34 14.30 2.39
N VAL A 46 15.19 13.33 2.13
CA VAL A 46 16.64 13.41 2.34
C VAL A 46 17.40 13.03 1.07
N ALA A 47 18.64 13.43 0.96
CA ALA A 47 19.54 12.87 -0.05
C ALA A 47 19.91 11.42 0.33
N ALA A 48 20.07 10.57 -0.67
CA ALA A 48 20.63 9.24 -0.42
C ALA A 48 22.03 9.38 0.18
N PRO A 49 22.37 8.63 1.24
CA PRO A 49 23.71 8.62 1.81
C PRO A 49 24.79 8.29 0.77
N ALA A 50 26.00 8.76 0.98
CA ALA A 50 27.14 8.38 0.16
C ALA A 50 27.33 6.85 0.19
N GLY A 51 27.73 6.27 -0.93
CA GLY A 51 27.94 4.84 -1.07
C GLY A 51 26.67 4.00 -1.27
N TRP A 52 25.48 4.60 -1.25
CA TRP A 52 24.26 3.88 -1.59
C TRP A 52 24.14 3.66 -3.09
N THR A 53 23.66 2.47 -3.47
CA THR A 53 23.29 2.16 -4.86
C THR A 53 22.05 2.97 -5.25
N ARG A 54 22.04 3.50 -6.48
CA ARG A 54 20.93 4.28 -7.02
C ARG A 54 20.48 3.66 -8.34
N THR A 55 19.25 3.21 -8.41
CA THR A 55 18.67 2.57 -9.59
C THR A 55 17.39 3.27 -10.01
N ALA A 56 17.36 3.74 -11.26
CA ALA A 56 16.14 4.33 -11.83
C ALA A 56 15.16 3.22 -12.24
N LEU A 57 13.86 3.47 -12.07
CA LEU A 57 12.85 2.66 -12.72
C LEU A 57 13.05 2.68 -14.25
N PRO A 58 12.80 1.57 -14.98
CA PRO A 58 13.02 1.50 -16.42
C PRO A 58 12.30 2.59 -17.23
N ASN A 59 11.14 3.04 -16.76
CA ASN A 59 10.39 4.13 -17.37
C ASN A 59 10.84 5.53 -16.92
N GLY A 60 11.87 5.64 -16.08
CA GLY A 60 12.44 6.89 -15.61
C GLY A 60 11.62 7.67 -14.60
N THR A 61 10.48 7.17 -14.13
CA THR A 61 9.54 7.89 -13.25
C THR A 61 10.05 8.10 -11.83
N ALA A 62 10.96 7.25 -11.36
CA ALA A 62 11.52 7.35 -10.02
C ALA A 62 12.94 6.76 -9.93
N VAL A 63 13.60 7.04 -8.80
CA VAL A 63 14.90 6.48 -8.43
C VAL A 63 14.80 5.88 -7.04
N LEU A 64 15.08 4.58 -6.93
CA LEU A 64 15.28 3.87 -5.68
C LEU A 64 16.75 3.98 -5.27
N SER A 65 17.00 4.32 -4.00
CA SER A 65 18.33 4.32 -3.41
C SER A 65 18.36 3.39 -2.21
N TYR A 66 19.39 2.55 -2.10
CA TYR A 66 19.48 1.55 -1.03
C TYR A 66 20.93 1.27 -0.63
N PRO A 67 21.16 0.85 0.63
CA PRO A 67 22.51 0.60 1.14
C PRO A 67 23.17 -0.62 0.48
N PRO A 68 24.52 -0.70 0.55
CA PRO A 68 25.28 -1.81 -0.06
C PRO A 68 24.95 -3.20 0.46
N ALA A 69 24.36 -3.29 1.66
CA ALA A 69 23.94 -4.57 2.25
C ALA A 69 22.73 -5.21 1.53
N LEU A 70 22.03 -4.46 0.69
CA LEU A 70 20.96 -5.00 -0.14
C LEU A 70 21.47 -5.21 -1.56
N HIS A 71 21.06 -6.31 -2.15
CA HIS A 71 21.45 -6.69 -3.52
C HIS A 71 20.21 -6.71 -4.43
N PRO A 72 20.37 -6.38 -5.73
CA PRO A 72 19.28 -6.52 -6.68
C PRO A 72 18.72 -7.94 -6.68
N VAL A 73 17.40 -8.06 -6.69
CA VAL A 73 16.69 -9.33 -6.83
C VAL A 73 15.72 -9.24 -8.01
N THR A 74 15.41 -10.38 -8.60
CA THR A 74 14.43 -10.46 -9.69
C THR A 74 13.05 -10.07 -9.18
N GLY A 75 12.41 -9.16 -9.87
CA GLY A 75 11.04 -8.71 -9.64
C GLY A 75 10.24 -8.69 -10.93
N ASP A 76 9.05 -8.15 -10.89
CA ASP A 76 8.20 -8.00 -12.05
C ASP A 76 8.81 -7.06 -13.10
N LYS A 77 8.42 -7.25 -14.37
CA LYS A 77 8.87 -6.40 -15.45
C LYS A 77 8.52 -4.92 -15.18
N GLY A 78 9.52 -4.06 -15.30
CA GLY A 78 9.35 -2.63 -15.08
C GLY A 78 9.56 -2.18 -13.65
N THR A 79 9.83 -3.10 -12.71
CA THR A 79 10.14 -2.80 -11.31
C THR A 79 11.64 -2.77 -11.02
N VAL A 80 12.00 -2.20 -9.88
CA VAL A 80 13.34 -2.30 -9.27
C VAL A 80 13.17 -2.88 -7.89
N SER A 81 13.80 -4.04 -7.65
CA SER A 81 13.76 -4.70 -6.34
C SER A 81 15.17 -4.92 -5.82
N ALA A 82 15.35 -4.78 -4.51
CA ALA A 82 16.58 -5.09 -3.80
C ALA A 82 16.25 -5.75 -2.45
N ALA A 83 17.07 -6.70 -2.03
CA ALA A 83 16.83 -7.40 -0.78
C ALA A 83 18.14 -7.75 -0.07
N GLN A 84 18.05 -7.90 1.23
CA GLN A 84 19.00 -8.66 2.04
C GLN A 84 18.36 -10.02 2.31
N VAL A 85 19.03 -11.07 1.84
CA VAL A 85 18.56 -12.45 1.98
C VAL A 85 19.33 -13.12 3.10
N GLY A 86 18.61 -13.69 4.05
CA GLY A 86 19.18 -14.45 5.16
C GLY A 86 19.24 -15.96 4.90
N PRO A 87 19.55 -16.75 5.91
CA PRO A 87 19.56 -18.20 5.84
C PRO A 87 18.22 -18.75 5.31
N GLY A 88 18.28 -19.80 4.51
CA GLY A 88 17.07 -20.42 3.94
C GLY A 88 16.39 -19.60 2.84
N GLY A 89 17.02 -18.54 2.32
CA GLY A 89 16.44 -17.73 1.25
C GLY A 89 15.40 -16.71 1.72
N MET A 90 15.23 -16.54 3.03
CA MET A 90 14.27 -15.60 3.62
C MET A 90 14.73 -14.15 3.45
N PHE A 91 13.83 -13.28 3.01
CA PHE A 91 14.07 -11.85 3.01
C PHE A 91 14.15 -11.33 4.44
N GLN A 92 15.30 -10.73 4.79
CA GLN A 92 15.48 -9.97 6.03
C GLN A 92 15.10 -8.50 5.85
N LEU A 93 15.38 -7.97 4.66
CA LEU A 93 14.93 -6.67 4.18
C LEU A 93 14.51 -6.82 2.73
N TYR A 94 13.44 -6.17 2.35
CA TYR A 94 12.96 -6.16 0.97
C TYR A 94 12.51 -4.76 0.58
N LEU A 95 12.95 -4.33 -0.60
CA LEU A 95 12.58 -3.07 -1.23
C LEU A 95 12.02 -3.37 -2.62
N ASN A 96 10.93 -2.69 -2.95
CA ASN A 96 10.39 -2.71 -4.30
C ASN A 96 9.96 -1.31 -4.70
N ALA A 97 10.33 -0.91 -5.90
CA ALA A 97 9.81 0.29 -6.55
C ALA A 97 9.17 -0.09 -7.86
N THR A 98 7.95 0.37 -8.10
CA THR A 98 7.18 0.07 -9.32
C THR A 98 6.48 1.32 -9.83
N PRO A 99 6.31 1.50 -11.15
CA PRO A 99 5.41 2.53 -11.67
C PRO A 99 4.00 2.31 -11.14
N ARG A 100 3.21 3.38 -11.04
CA ARG A 100 1.76 3.24 -10.84
C ARG A 100 1.17 2.37 -11.94
N GLN A 101 0.42 1.34 -11.59
CA GLN A 101 -0.07 0.34 -12.54
C GLN A 101 -1.57 0.40 -12.78
N GLY A 102 -2.33 1.08 -11.93
CA GLY A 102 -3.77 1.12 -11.97
C GLY A 102 -4.33 2.51 -11.64
N GLU A 103 -5.50 2.51 -11.02
CA GLU A 103 -6.24 3.71 -10.65
C GLU A 103 -5.93 4.18 -9.22
N GLU A 104 -4.78 3.82 -8.69
CA GLU A 104 -4.34 4.25 -7.37
C GLU A 104 -4.26 5.77 -7.30
N THR A 105 -4.84 6.35 -6.28
CA THR A 105 -4.79 7.78 -6.02
C THR A 105 -4.26 8.06 -4.63
N LEU A 106 -3.64 9.23 -4.44
CA LEU A 106 -3.13 9.63 -3.14
C LEU A 106 -4.23 9.65 -2.07
N ALA A 107 -5.45 10.03 -2.45
CA ALA A 107 -6.58 10.12 -1.54
C ALA A 107 -7.06 8.75 -1.05
N HIS A 108 -6.99 7.72 -1.92
CA HIS A 108 -7.51 6.38 -1.64
C HIS A 108 -6.43 5.32 -1.44
N TRP A 109 -5.16 5.73 -1.33
CA TRP A 109 -4.02 4.82 -1.24
C TRP A 109 -4.16 3.77 -0.14
N ALA A 110 -4.54 4.16 1.07
CA ALA A 110 -4.68 3.23 2.19
C ALA A 110 -5.71 2.12 1.91
N ALA A 111 -6.88 2.49 1.41
CA ALA A 111 -7.94 1.53 1.07
C ALA A 111 -7.53 0.64 -0.12
N PHE A 112 -6.87 1.22 -1.13
CA PHE A 112 -6.34 0.48 -2.26
C PHE A 112 -5.31 -0.55 -1.81
N ARG A 113 -4.29 -0.13 -1.02
CA ARG A 113 -3.23 -1.02 -0.55
C ARG A 113 -3.76 -2.22 0.22
N LEU A 114 -4.70 -2.00 1.14
CA LEU A 114 -5.29 -3.07 1.92
C LEU A 114 -6.08 -4.07 1.06
N ARG A 115 -6.85 -3.57 0.07
CA ARG A 115 -7.55 -4.45 -0.89
C ARG A 115 -6.58 -5.25 -1.73
N PHE A 116 -5.51 -4.61 -2.23
CA PHE A 116 -4.48 -5.24 -3.04
C PHE A 116 -3.81 -6.40 -2.27
N LEU A 117 -3.35 -6.16 -1.05
CA LEU A 117 -2.75 -7.21 -0.21
C LEU A 117 -3.69 -8.39 0.00
N ARG A 118 -4.96 -8.15 0.30
CA ARG A 118 -5.96 -9.20 0.51
C ARG A 118 -6.28 -10.00 -0.75
N ALA A 119 -6.27 -9.36 -1.89
CA ALA A 119 -6.57 -9.99 -3.17
C ALA A 119 -5.39 -10.82 -3.69
N ASP A 120 -4.18 -10.27 -3.61
CA ASP A 120 -3.02 -10.81 -4.33
C ASP A 120 -2.32 -11.95 -3.58
N SER A 121 -1.78 -11.70 -2.41
CA SER A 121 -0.85 -12.68 -1.83
C SER A 121 -0.84 -12.75 -0.31
N ALA A 122 -1.65 -11.96 0.38
CA ALA A 122 -1.61 -11.86 1.82
C ALA A 122 -2.82 -12.49 2.51
N ALA A 123 -2.57 -13.17 3.61
CA ALA A 123 -3.57 -13.46 4.63
C ALA A 123 -3.44 -12.44 5.78
N ASN A 124 -4.52 -12.22 6.50
CA ASN A 124 -4.52 -11.37 7.71
C ASN A 124 -3.93 -9.96 7.49
N ALA A 125 -4.12 -9.37 6.29
CA ALA A 125 -3.61 -8.04 6.02
C ALA A 125 -4.31 -7.00 6.91
N HIS A 126 -3.51 -6.23 7.64
CA HIS A 126 -3.94 -5.22 8.59
C HIS A 126 -3.25 -3.88 8.33
N LEU A 127 -3.99 -2.79 8.50
CA LEU A 127 -3.47 -1.43 8.36
C LEU A 127 -3.20 -0.83 9.75
N ASP A 128 -1.93 -0.56 10.05
CA ASP A 128 -1.54 0.04 11.33
C ASP A 128 -1.72 1.56 11.32
N THR A 129 -1.24 2.20 10.26
CA THR A 129 -1.32 3.66 10.17
C THR A 129 -1.23 4.14 8.72
N ALA A 130 -1.77 5.33 8.47
CA ALA A 130 -1.74 5.96 7.16
C ALA A 130 -1.50 7.46 7.29
N ALA A 131 -0.83 8.06 6.28
CA ALA A 131 -0.69 9.49 6.15
C ALA A 131 -0.77 9.91 4.69
N GLN A 132 -1.37 11.08 4.47
CA GLN A 132 -1.40 11.77 3.19
C GLN A 132 -0.46 12.98 3.22
N ARG A 133 -0.17 13.52 2.06
CA ARG A 133 0.70 14.72 1.89
C ARG A 133 2.11 14.51 2.46
N VAL A 134 2.60 13.27 2.41
CA VAL A 134 4.00 12.95 2.71
C VAL A 134 4.87 13.58 1.63
N ARG A 135 5.93 14.28 2.02
CA ARG A 135 6.85 14.92 1.08
C ARG A 135 7.89 13.94 0.59
N PHE A 136 8.15 13.96 -0.71
CA PHE A 136 9.23 13.21 -1.38
C PHE A 136 10.13 14.16 -2.15
N ARG A 137 11.32 13.72 -2.51
CA ARG A 137 12.16 14.45 -3.47
C ARG A 137 11.46 14.40 -4.83
N GLY A 138 11.08 15.58 -5.34
CA GLY A 138 10.37 15.74 -6.63
C GLY A 138 8.86 15.62 -6.56
N GLY A 139 8.26 15.41 -5.37
CA GLY A 139 6.81 15.27 -5.30
C GLY A 139 6.20 15.11 -3.91
N THR A 140 4.99 14.60 -3.89
CA THR A 140 4.23 14.29 -2.66
C THR A 140 3.65 12.89 -2.77
N GLY A 141 3.23 12.32 -1.63
CA GLY A 141 2.66 10.97 -1.62
C GLY A 141 1.69 10.72 -0.48
N SER A 142 1.17 9.51 -0.47
CA SER A 142 0.43 8.91 0.63
C SER A 142 1.12 7.62 1.03
N CYS A 143 1.33 7.42 2.33
CA CYS A 143 2.02 6.25 2.87
C CYS A 143 1.13 5.52 3.86
N VAL A 144 1.33 4.22 3.95
CA VAL A 144 0.76 3.34 4.96
C VAL A 144 1.86 2.54 5.63
N ILE A 145 1.64 2.13 6.88
CA ILE A 145 2.31 0.99 7.49
C ILE A 145 1.23 -0.08 7.61
N ASP A 146 1.54 -1.24 7.12
CA ASP A 146 0.67 -2.40 7.19
C ASP A 146 1.47 -3.66 7.56
N ASP A 147 0.77 -4.66 8.05
CA ASP A 147 1.31 -5.98 8.31
C ASP A 147 0.44 -7.05 7.63
N TYR A 148 1.06 -8.16 7.28
CA TYR A 148 0.38 -9.27 6.64
C TYR A 148 1.17 -10.57 6.77
N THR A 149 0.48 -11.69 6.60
CA THR A 149 1.09 -13.00 6.48
C THR A 149 1.05 -13.44 5.03
N THR A 150 2.17 -13.85 4.46
CA THR A 150 2.21 -14.38 3.09
C THR A 150 1.40 -15.69 2.99
N ARG A 151 0.68 -15.91 1.89
CA ARG A 151 -0.10 -17.14 1.68
C ARG A 151 0.80 -18.37 1.54
N PHE A 152 1.98 -18.18 0.97
CA PHE A 152 2.99 -19.22 0.85
C PHE A 152 4.04 -19.04 1.92
N GLY A 153 4.35 -20.12 2.67
CA GLY A 153 5.33 -20.10 3.76
C GLY A 153 4.85 -19.46 5.07
N ALA A 154 3.67 -18.85 5.08
CA ALA A 154 3.08 -18.21 6.27
C ALA A 154 4.03 -17.24 7.01
N HIS A 155 4.83 -16.47 6.26
CA HIS A 155 5.76 -15.51 6.83
C HIS A 155 5.05 -14.19 7.15
N HIS A 156 5.23 -13.70 8.38
CA HIS A 156 4.65 -12.44 8.83
C HIS A 156 5.62 -11.28 8.56
N PHE A 157 5.19 -10.34 7.73
CA PHE A 157 5.91 -9.12 7.38
C PHE A 157 5.20 -7.89 7.88
N GLN A 158 5.98 -6.85 8.14
CA GLN A 158 5.50 -5.48 8.30
C GLN A 158 6.23 -4.60 7.29
N GLU A 159 5.53 -3.62 6.75
CA GLU A 159 6.08 -2.77 5.71
C GLU A 159 5.61 -1.32 5.80
N ILE A 160 6.34 -0.45 5.13
CA ILE A 160 5.87 0.86 4.71
C ILE A 160 5.69 0.86 3.20
N ALA A 161 4.49 1.20 2.72
CA ALA A 161 4.15 1.29 1.32
C ALA A 161 3.64 2.69 0.99
N CYS A 162 4.26 3.35 0.00
CA CYS A 162 3.92 4.71 -0.39
C CYS A 162 3.61 4.82 -1.87
N LEU A 163 2.48 5.42 -2.23
CA LEU A 163 2.26 5.98 -3.56
C LEU A 163 2.84 7.39 -3.58
N ALA A 164 3.84 7.62 -4.39
CA ALA A 164 4.51 8.90 -4.54
C ALA A 164 4.26 9.46 -5.95
N GLN A 165 3.82 10.71 -6.01
CA GLN A 165 3.49 11.41 -7.26
C GLN A 165 4.45 12.57 -7.49
N GLY A 166 5.12 12.54 -8.63
CA GLY A 166 5.92 13.63 -9.17
C GLY A 166 5.10 14.58 -10.05
N ARG A 167 5.77 15.38 -10.88
CA ARG A 167 5.11 16.34 -11.75
C ARG A 167 4.33 15.66 -12.90
N THR A 168 4.84 14.59 -13.44
CA THR A 168 4.30 13.95 -14.66
C THR A 168 3.92 12.49 -14.45
N SER A 169 4.31 11.90 -13.33
CA SER A 169 4.18 10.46 -13.12
C SER A 169 3.98 10.12 -11.65
N ALA A 170 3.56 8.90 -11.39
CA ALA A 170 3.48 8.35 -10.06
C ALA A 170 4.13 6.95 -10.01
N SER A 171 4.63 6.59 -8.84
CA SER A 171 5.25 5.30 -8.57
C SER A 171 4.98 4.87 -7.13
N VAL A 172 5.09 3.57 -6.89
CA VAL A 172 4.95 2.99 -5.56
C VAL A 172 6.33 2.57 -5.06
N ILE A 173 6.62 2.83 -3.80
CA ILE A 173 7.74 2.25 -3.07
C ILE A 173 7.22 1.43 -1.90
N VAL A 174 7.73 0.21 -1.77
CA VAL A 174 7.49 -0.69 -0.64
C VAL A 174 8.83 -0.99 0.02
N ALA A 175 8.86 -0.94 1.34
CA ALA A 175 10.02 -1.31 2.14
C ALA A 175 9.57 -2.16 3.33
N ALA A 176 9.98 -3.43 3.34
CA ALA A 176 9.45 -4.47 4.23
C ALA A 176 10.56 -5.20 4.99
N ALA A 177 10.19 -5.73 6.16
CA ALA A 177 10.98 -6.67 6.95
C ALA A 177 10.06 -7.68 7.65
N PRO A 178 10.57 -8.83 8.07
CA PRO A 178 9.84 -9.72 8.98
C PRO A 178 9.33 -8.93 10.20
N ALA A 179 8.09 -9.14 10.59
CA ALA A 179 7.44 -8.37 11.67
C ALA A 179 8.24 -8.43 12.99
N ALA A 180 8.85 -9.57 13.30
CA ALA A 180 9.73 -9.71 14.48
C ALA A 180 11.00 -8.85 14.42
N ALA A 181 11.47 -8.50 13.20
CA ALA A 181 12.65 -7.67 12.98
C ALA A 181 12.30 -6.20 12.69
N TRP A 182 11.03 -5.87 12.53
CA TRP A 182 10.57 -4.55 12.07
C TRP A 182 11.11 -3.39 12.90
N ALA A 183 11.05 -3.49 14.22
CA ALA A 183 11.51 -2.41 15.10
C ALA A 183 12.98 -2.06 14.85
N HIS A 184 13.83 -3.05 14.58
CA HIS A 184 15.25 -2.88 14.26
C HIS A 184 15.46 -2.39 12.82
N ALA A 185 14.72 -2.92 11.86
CA ALA A 185 14.83 -2.61 10.44
C ALA A 185 14.25 -1.23 10.07
N ARG A 186 13.22 -0.81 10.78
CA ARG A 186 12.42 0.40 10.50
C ARG A 186 13.24 1.66 10.24
N PRO A 187 14.27 2.02 11.02
CA PRO A 187 15.05 3.24 10.77
C PRO A 187 15.70 3.24 9.37
N LEU A 188 16.27 2.12 8.94
CA LEU A 188 16.89 1.98 7.62
C LEU A 188 15.85 1.99 6.50
N LEU A 189 14.72 1.29 6.66
CA LEU A 189 13.63 1.27 5.69
C LEU A 189 13.03 2.65 5.51
N PHE A 190 12.81 3.40 6.60
CA PHE A 190 12.34 4.79 6.55
C PHE A 190 13.33 5.73 5.88
N GLN A 191 14.63 5.55 6.13
CA GLN A 191 15.67 6.31 5.45
C GLN A 191 15.67 6.05 3.93
N THR A 192 15.44 4.79 3.52
CA THR A 192 15.29 4.40 2.12
C THR A 192 14.07 5.10 1.47
N VAL A 193 12.93 5.07 2.15
CA VAL A 193 11.71 5.75 1.67
C VAL A 193 11.92 7.27 1.62
N ALA A 194 12.58 7.86 2.63
CA ALA A 194 12.91 9.29 2.66
C ALA A 194 13.87 9.72 1.55
N ALA A 195 14.76 8.82 1.11
CA ALA A 195 15.70 9.05 0.01
C ALA A 195 15.08 8.77 -1.38
N TYR A 196 13.88 8.21 -1.45
CA TYR A 196 13.19 7.94 -2.71
C TYR A 196 12.90 9.23 -3.48
N GLN A 197 13.17 9.21 -4.77
CA GLN A 197 13.00 10.36 -5.64
C GLN A 197 11.99 10.04 -6.74
N VAL A 198 10.97 10.87 -6.90
CA VAL A 198 10.02 10.84 -8.04
C VAL A 198 10.31 11.98 -9.01
N ARG A 199 9.87 11.83 -10.25
CA ARG A 199 10.12 12.79 -11.34
C ARG A 199 8.83 13.30 -11.98
#